data_6a087d20b41081f6f65766cb8863a0be
#
_entry.id   6a087d20b41081f6f65766cb8863a0be
#
_cell.length_a   1.000
_cell.length_b   1.000
_cell.length_c   1.000
_cell.angle_alpha   90.00
_cell.angle_beta   90.00
_cell.angle_gamma   90.00
#
_symmetry.space_group_name_H-M   'P 1'
#
loop_
_entity.id
_entity.type
_entity.pdbx_description
1 polymer ?
#
loop_
_entity_poly.entity_id
_entity_poly.type
_entity_poly.pdbx_seq_one_letter_code
_entity_poly.pdbx_strand_id
1 'polypeptide(L)'
;MVRYAAEHTLEFLLAFDGRRHWYEGGYSLKFQIRRVAPTALRPHGLRYAFTLHDPKGKRLIGFDNAHPPKAERARGRRRAVVADHWHRSAGDPGRPYAFKDAAKLLDDFFTAVERVLKERGVPLDVATDEDERS
;
A
#
# COMPACT_ATOMS: atom_id res chain seq x y z
N MET A 1 -16.49 9.92 -5.34
CA MET A 1 -15.08 9.59 -5.54
C MET A 1 -14.67 9.87 -6.98
N VAL A 2 -13.55 10.50 -7.18
CA VAL A 2 -13.01 10.78 -8.52
C VAL A 2 -12.43 9.49 -9.10
N ARG A 3 -12.83 9.16 -10.33
CA ARG A 3 -12.25 8.02 -11.05
C ARG A 3 -11.27 8.55 -12.08
N TYR A 4 -10.11 7.94 -12.14
CA TYR A 4 -9.06 8.34 -13.08
C TYR A 4 -9.05 7.38 -14.27
N ALA A 5 -8.70 7.89 -15.45
CA ALA A 5 -8.41 7.04 -16.60
C ALA A 5 -7.14 6.21 -16.28
N ALA A 6 -7.08 4.96 -16.77
CA ALA A 6 -6.04 4.01 -16.38
C ALA A 6 -4.61 4.54 -16.55
N GLU A 7 -4.31 5.19 -17.67
CA GLU A 7 -2.97 5.73 -17.93
C GLU A 7 -2.63 6.88 -17.01
N HIS A 8 -3.55 7.81 -16.83
CA HIS A 8 -3.37 8.94 -15.92
C HIS A 8 -3.26 8.46 -14.47
N THR A 9 -4.00 7.41 -14.13
CA THR A 9 -3.97 6.85 -12.78
C THR A 9 -2.62 6.22 -12.48
N LEU A 10 -2.01 5.55 -13.44
CA LEU A 10 -0.68 4.95 -13.22
C LEU A 10 0.36 6.04 -12.99
N GLU A 11 0.38 7.09 -13.81
CA GLU A 11 1.29 8.22 -13.61
C GLU A 11 1.04 8.89 -12.26
N PHE A 12 -0.22 9.09 -11.91
CA PHE A 12 -0.61 9.65 -10.62
C PHE A 12 -0.11 8.76 -9.47
N LEU A 13 -0.30 7.45 -9.60
CA LEU A 13 0.17 6.49 -8.59
C LEU A 13 1.69 6.55 -8.43
N LEU A 14 2.43 6.57 -9.55
CA LEU A 14 3.89 6.62 -9.51
C LEU A 14 4.41 7.91 -8.87
N ALA A 15 3.64 9.00 -8.95
CA ALA A 15 3.99 10.26 -8.31
C ALA A 15 3.95 10.20 -6.77
N PHE A 16 3.29 9.20 -6.20
CA PHE A 16 3.31 9.01 -4.75
C PHE A 16 4.62 8.42 -4.23
N ASP A 17 5.47 7.90 -5.09
CA ASP A 17 6.71 7.29 -4.62
C ASP A 17 7.53 8.25 -3.76
N GLY A 18 7.91 7.81 -2.57
CA GLY A 18 8.66 8.60 -1.60
C GLY A 18 7.81 9.61 -0.82
N ARG A 19 6.50 9.67 -1.05
CA ARG A 19 5.62 10.60 -0.34
C ARG A 19 5.28 10.06 1.04
N ARG A 20 5.04 10.98 1.97
CA ARG A 20 4.58 10.68 3.32
C ARG A 20 3.49 11.67 3.71
N HIS A 21 2.33 11.15 4.06
CA HIS A 21 1.20 11.97 4.51
C HIS A 21 1.06 11.83 6.01
N TRP A 22 1.07 12.94 6.72
CA TRP A 22 0.91 12.97 8.17
C TRP A 22 -0.50 13.41 8.52
N TYR A 23 -1.10 12.69 9.45
CA TYR A 23 -2.41 13.00 10.01
C TYR A 23 -2.25 13.52 11.43
N GLU A 24 -3.31 14.11 11.94
CA GLU A 24 -3.34 14.61 13.32
C GLU A 24 -3.02 13.48 14.31
N GLY A 25 -2.26 13.81 15.35
CA GLY A 25 -1.85 12.84 16.36
C GLY A 25 -0.64 12.01 16.00
N GLY A 26 -0.01 12.25 14.84
CA GLY A 26 1.23 11.54 14.46
C GLY A 26 1.02 10.26 13.65
N TYR A 27 -0.18 9.99 13.16
CA TYR A 27 -0.42 8.90 12.21
C TYR A 27 0.14 9.29 10.85
N SER A 28 0.65 8.33 10.10
CA SER A 28 1.24 8.63 8.78
C SER A 28 1.02 7.51 7.77
N LEU A 29 0.91 7.93 6.49
CA LEU A 29 0.97 7.02 5.35
C LEU A 29 2.34 7.13 4.72
N LYS A 30 2.89 6.02 4.28
CA LYS A 30 4.13 5.96 3.55
C LYS A 30 3.89 5.26 2.21
N PHE A 31 4.39 5.85 1.14
CA PHE A 31 4.22 5.35 -0.22
C PHE A 31 5.56 5.04 -0.85
N GLN A 32 5.70 3.81 -1.34
CA GLN A 32 6.84 3.40 -2.16
C GLN A 32 6.28 2.67 -3.37
N ILE A 33 6.63 3.12 -4.56
CA ILE A 33 6.16 2.50 -5.79
C ILE A 33 7.11 2.82 -6.94
N ARG A 34 7.37 1.82 -7.79
CA ARG A 34 8.15 2.01 -9.01
C ARG A 34 7.82 0.93 -10.04
N ARG A 35 8.14 1.23 -11.29
CA ARG A 35 8.04 0.25 -12.37
C ARG A 35 9.20 -0.74 -12.28
N VAL A 36 8.90 -1.99 -12.52
CA VAL A 36 9.87 -3.07 -12.62
C VAL A 36 9.53 -3.92 -13.84
N ALA A 37 10.45 -4.75 -14.28
CA ALA A 37 10.16 -5.70 -15.36
C ALA A 37 9.07 -6.67 -14.88
N PRO A 38 8.03 -6.93 -15.69
CA PRO A 38 7.01 -7.91 -15.33
C PRO A 38 7.61 -9.29 -15.09
N THR A 39 7.16 -9.94 -14.02
CA THR A 39 7.57 -11.30 -13.67
C THR A 39 6.34 -12.11 -13.26
N ALA A 40 6.53 -13.40 -13.03
CA ALA A 40 5.45 -14.26 -12.54
C ALA A 40 4.92 -13.76 -11.18
N LEU A 41 5.80 -13.19 -10.33
CA LEU A 41 5.39 -12.65 -9.03
C LEU A 41 4.70 -11.30 -9.17
N ARG A 42 5.07 -10.49 -10.16
CA ARG A 42 4.55 -9.15 -10.39
C ARG A 42 4.22 -8.96 -11.87
N PRO A 43 3.15 -9.64 -12.35
CA PRO A 43 2.84 -9.60 -13.79
C PRO A 43 2.44 -8.22 -14.30
N HIS A 44 1.98 -7.34 -13.42
CA HIS A 44 1.61 -5.96 -13.77
C HIS A 44 2.82 -5.01 -13.84
N GLY A 45 4.04 -5.46 -13.51
CA GLY A 45 5.24 -4.63 -13.63
C GLY A 45 5.36 -3.49 -12.63
N LEU A 46 4.75 -3.64 -11.45
CA LEU A 46 4.84 -2.64 -10.39
C LEU A 46 5.34 -3.28 -9.10
N ARG A 47 6.28 -2.60 -8.44
CA ARG A 47 6.70 -2.95 -7.09
C ARG A 47 6.27 -1.83 -6.16
N TYR A 48 5.50 -2.16 -5.13
CA TYR A 48 4.94 -1.15 -4.24
C TYR A 48 4.87 -1.61 -2.79
N ALA A 49 4.84 -0.63 -1.89
CA ALA A 49 4.55 -0.82 -0.48
C ALA A 49 3.86 0.45 0.02
N PHE A 50 2.57 0.34 0.34
CA PHE A 50 1.76 1.42 0.90
C PHE A 50 1.37 1.03 2.31
N THR A 51 1.72 1.85 3.29
CA THR A 51 1.54 1.51 4.70
C THR A 51 0.97 2.66 5.51
N LEU A 52 0.19 2.32 6.53
CA LEU A 52 -0.27 3.25 7.55
C LEU A 52 0.42 2.91 8.86
N HIS A 53 0.99 3.92 9.51
CA HIS A 53 1.70 3.78 10.77
C HIS A 53 1.04 4.60 11.87
N ASP A 54 1.09 4.09 13.12
CA ASP A 54 0.63 4.83 14.29
C ASP A 54 1.73 5.82 14.76
N PRO A 55 1.46 6.66 15.78
CA PRO A 55 2.45 7.63 16.25
C PRO A 55 3.75 7.04 16.78
N LYS A 56 3.77 5.75 17.10
CA LYS A 56 4.98 5.04 17.54
C LYS A 56 5.71 4.36 16.40
N GLY A 57 5.23 4.52 15.15
CA GLY A 57 5.84 3.91 14.00
C GLY A 57 5.38 2.49 13.70
N LYS A 58 4.40 1.96 14.45
CA LYS A 58 3.90 0.61 14.23
C LYS A 58 3.00 0.59 12.99
N ARG A 59 3.24 -0.36 12.07
CA ARG A 59 2.41 -0.53 10.90
C ARG A 59 1.05 -1.09 11.31
N LEU A 60 -0.01 -0.41 10.89
CA LEU A 60 -1.40 -0.82 11.16
C LEU A 60 -2.04 -1.48 9.96
N ILE A 61 -1.72 -1.00 8.75
CA ILE A 61 -2.20 -1.54 7.48
C ILE A 61 -1.05 -1.54 6.49
N GLY A 62 -1.06 -2.48 5.56
CA GLY A 62 -0.12 -2.50 4.46
C GLY A 62 -0.68 -3.18 3.23
N PHE A 63 -0.37 -2.62 2.05
CA PHE A 63 -0.58 -3.24 0.75
C PHE A 63 0.79 -3.25 0.08
N ASP A 64 1.32 -4.41 -0.24
CA ASP A 64 2.63 -4.48 -0.86
C ASP A 64 2.84 -5.74 -1.69
N ASN A 65 3.87 -5.72 -2.53
CA ASN A 65 4.34 -6.89 -3.26
C ASN A 65 5.87 -6.96 -3.31
N ALA A 66 6.52 -6.23 -2.42
CA ALA A 66 7.98 -6.20 -2.38
C ALA A 66 8.56 -7.55 -1.98
N HIS A 67 7.83 -8.30 -1.15
CA HIS A 67 8.24 -9.63 -0.69
C HIS A 67 7.06 -10.58 -0.75
N PRO A 68 7.28 -11.89 -0.95
CA PRO A 68 6.20 -12.87 -0.83
C PRO A 68 5.61 -12.83 0.59
N PRO A 69 4.30 -13.11 0.75
CA PRO A 69 3.70 -13.18 2.08
C PRO A 69 4.41 -14.20 2.96
N LYS A 70 4.52 -13.93 4.26
CA LYS A 70 5.17 -14.86 5.21
C LYS A 70 4.57 -16.24 5.17
N ALA A 71 3.25 -16.36 5.07
CA ALA A 71 2.58 -17.65 5.02
C ALA A 71 3.03 -18.49 3.83
N GLU A 72 3.25 -17.89 2.68
CA GLU A 72 3.73 -18.60 1.48
C GLU A 72 5.19 -19.04 1.65
N ARG A 73 6.02 -18.19 2.21
CA ARG A 73 7.42 -18.53 2.48
C ARG A 73 7.55 -19.66 3.49
N ALA A 74 6.72 -19.62 4.53
CA ALA A 74 6.73 -20.64 5.58
C ALA A 74 6.31 -22.01 5.07
N ARG A 75 5.47 -22.06 4.03
CA ARG A 75 5.03 -23.32 3.43
C ARG A 75 6.05 -23.91 2.46
N GLY A 76 7.12 -23.19 2.17
CA GLY A 76 8.14 -23.65 1.26
C GLY A 76 7.63 -23.86 -0.15
N ARG A 77 6.75 -23.01 -0.61
CA ARG A 77 6.15 -23.14 -1.93
C ARG A 77 7.19 -23.01 -3.03
N ARG A 78 7.16 -23.92 -3.97
CA ARG A 78 8.12 -23.97 -5.08
C ARG A 78 7.61 -23.29 -6.35
N ARG A 79 6.28 -23.30 -6.57
CA ARG A 79 5.71 -22.64 -7.73
C ARG A 79 5.61 -21.15 -7.48
N ALA A 80 5.75 -20.36 -8.53
CA ALA A 80 5.59 -18.92 -8.43
C ALA A 80 4.16 -18.57 -8.03
N VAL A 81 4.01 -17.62 -7.11
CA VAL A 81 2.73 -17.04 -6.73
C VAL A 81 2.83 -15.53 -6.90
N VAL A 82 1.70 -14.89 -7.17
CA VAL A 82 1.66 -13.43 -7.25
C VAL A 82 1.98 -12.87 -5.87
N ALA A 83 2.90 -11.89 -5.83
CA ALA A 83 3.42 -11.36 -4.57
C ALA A 83 2.49 -10.33 -3.92
N ASP A 84 1.46 -9.85 -4.62
CA ASP A 84 0.54 -8.84 -4.10
C ASP A 84 -0.22 -9.37 -2.89
N HIS A 85 -0.13 -8.64 -1.79
CA HIS A 85 -0.82 -8.99 -0.56
C HIS A 85 -1.12 -7.75 0.27
N TRP A 86 -1.97 -7.91 1.28
CA TRP A 86 -2.31 -6.82 2.17
C TRP A 86 -2.45 -7.30 3.61
N HIS A 87 -2.20 -6.38 4.52
CA HIS A 87 -2.31 -6.59 5.96
C HIS A 87 -3.42 -5.69 6.48
N ARG A 88 -4.48 -6.32 6.99
CA ARG A 88 -5.66 -5.60 7.47
C ARG A 88 -5.45 -4.97 8.84
N SER A 89 -4.52 -5.50 9.60
CA SER A 89 -4.22 -5.05 10.96
C SER A 89 -2.76 -5.29 11.27
N ALA A 90 -2.30 -4.76 12.41
CA ALA A 90 -0.91 -4.88 12.83
C ALA A 90 -0.43 -6.34 12.97
N GLY A 91 -1.30 -7.23 13.42
CA GLY A 91 -0.96 -8.64 13.63
C GLY A 91 -1.22 -9.55 12.43
N ASP A 92 -1.72 -9.00 11.33
CA ASP A 92 -2.04 -9.78 10.14
C ASP A 92 -0.74 -10.17 9.41
N PRO A 93 -0.47 -11.48 9.18
CA PRO A 93 0.73 -11.90 8.47
C PRO A 93 0.70 -11.60 6.97
N GLY A 94 -0.44 -11.19 6.45
CA GLY A 94 -0.64 -10.88 5.03
C GLY A 94 -1.55 -11.89 4.36
N ARG A 95 -2.42 -11.39 3.50
CA ARG A 95 -3.36 -12.18 2.72
C ARG A 95 -3.29 -11.76 1.26
N PRO A 96 -3.60 -12.66 0.31
CA PRO A 96 -3.53 -12.32 -1.10
C PRO A 96 -4.35 -11.08 -1.45
N TYR A 97 -3.78 -10.22 -2.29
CA TYR A 97 -4.48 -9.07 -2.84
C TYR A 97 -4.66 -9.26 -4.33
N ALA A 98 -5.91 -9.19 -4.80
CA ALA A 98 -6.23 -9.30 -6.21
C ALA A 98 -5.99 -7.97 -6.90
N PHE A 99 -4.75 -7.73 -7.33
CA PHE A 99 -4.41 -6.52 -8.07
C PHE A 99 -5.16 -6.50 -9.39
N LYS A 100 -5.86 -5.40 -9.66
CA LYS A 100 -6.59 -5.19 -10.90
C LYS A 100 -5.94 -4.07 -11.71
N ASP A 101 -5.85 -2.88 -11.13
CA ASP A 101 -5.21 -1.73 -11.73
C ASP A 101 -4.81 -0.71 -10.65
N ALA A 102 -4.12 0.35 -11.05
CA ALA A 102 -3.64 1.38 -10.14
C ALA A 102 -4.77 2.12 -9.44
N ALA A 103 -5.88 2.37 -10.13
CA ALA A 103 -7.02 3.07 -9.53
C ALA A 103 -7.61 2.27 -8.38
N LYS A 104 -7.80 0.97 -8.59
CA LYS A 104 -8.35 0.10 -7.56
C LYS A 104 -7.39 -0.04 -6.38
N LEU A 105 -6.10 -0.14 -6.63
CA LEU A 105 -5.09 -0.21 -5.57
C LEU A 105 -5.16 1.02 -4.66
N LEU A 106 -5.19 2.22 -5.24
CA LEU A 106 -5.34 3.45 -4.46
C LEU A 106 -6.64 3.49 -3.68
N ASP A 107 -7.76 3.15 -4.33
CA ASP A 107 -9.06 3.14 -3.68
C ASP A 107 -9.09 2.16 -2.50
N ASP A 108 -8.57 0.96 -2.69
CA ASP A 108 -8.58 -0.07 -1.64
C ASP A 108 -7.70 0.36 -0.47
N PHE A 109 -6.53 0.94 -0.76
CA PHE A 109 -5.64 1.43 0.29
C PHE A 109 -6.28 2.56 1.10
N PHE A 110 -6.79 3.60 0.43
CA PHE A 110 -7.40 4.72 1.14
C PHE A 110 -8.67 4.33 1.88
N THR A 111 -9.45 3.39 1.34
CA THR A 111 -10.63 2.87 2.04
C THR A 111 -10.22 2.19 3.35
N ALA A 112 -9.18 1.37 3.31
CA ALA A 112 -8.68 0.71 4.52
C ALA A 112 -8.11 1.72 5.53
N VAL A 113 -7.39 2.74 5.05
CA VAL A 113 -6.85 3.81 5.90
C VAL A 113 -7.99 4.56 6.60
N GLU A 114 -9.00 4.98 5.85
CA GLU A 114 -10.14 5.71 6.42
C GLU A 114 -10.84 4.89 7.50
N ARG A 115 -11.01 3.60 7.26
CA ARG A 115 -11.61 2.70 8.25
C ARG A 115 -10.85 2.76 9.58
N VAL A 116 -9.54 2.60 9.54
CA VAL A 116 -8.72 2.58 10.76
C VAL A 116 -8.69 3.95 11.44
N LEU A 117 -8.51 5.01 10.66
CA LEU A 117 -8.48 6.37 11.24
C LEU A 117 -9.81 6.72 11.89
N LYS A 118 -10.94 6.37 11.27
CA LYS A 118 -12.26 6.58 11.88
C LYS A 118 -12.42 5.79 13.17
N GLU A 119 -12.00 4.52 13.17
CA GLU A 119 -12.06 3.69 14.39
C GLU A 119 -11.23 4.28 15.53
N ARG A 120 -10.18 5.00 15.21
CA ARG A 120 -9.28 5.61 16.20
C ARG A 120 -9.60 7.07 16.48
N GLY A 121 -10.65 7.62 15.87
CA GLY A 121 -11.05 9.00 16.10
C GLY A 121 -10.09 10.03 15.50
N VAL A 122 -9.35 9.66 14.48
CA VAL A 122 -8.38 10.55 13.81
C VAL A 122 -9.06 11.25 12.63
N PRO A 123 -8.94 12.59 12.51
CA PRO A 123 -9.47 13.31 11.34
C PRO A 123 -8.85 12.80 10.04
N LEU A 124 -9.66 12.73 8.99
CA LEU A 124 -9.22 12.19 7.70
C LEU A 124 -8.43 13.18 6.84
N ASP A 125 -8.35 14.43 7.25
CA ASP A 125 -7.60 15.44 6.50
C ASP A 125 -6.09 15.27 6.73
N VAL A 126 -5.33 15.34 5.63
CA VAL A 126 -3.87 15.31 5.71
C VAL A 126 -3.40 16.63 6.31
N ALA A 127 -2.66 16.55 7.42
CA ALA A 127 -2.13 17.73 8.10
C ALA A 127 -0.85 18.23 7.44
N THR A 128 0.04 17.32 7.05
CA THR A 128 1.32 17.65 6.41
C THR A 128 1.65 16.59 5.37
N ASP A 129 2.25 17.01 4.27
CA ASP A 129 2.67 16.14 3.17
C ASP A 129 4.14 16.43 2.86
N GLU A 130 4.96 15.39 2.80
CA GLU A 130 6.38 15.56 2.49
C GLU A 130 6.87 14.48 1.52
N ASP A 131 7.99 14.77 0.83
CA ASP A 131 8.62 13.86 -0.11
C ASP A 131 9.96 13.42 0.46
N GLU A 132 10.09 12.13 0.75
CA GLU A 132 11.30 11.56 1.34
C GLU A 132 12.37 11.16 0.33
N ARG A 133 12.11 11.35 -0.97
CA ARG A 133 13.08 11.00 -2.02
C ARG A 133 14.26 11.96 -2.12
N SER A 134 14.06 13.17 -1.67
CA SER A 134 15.11 14.21 -1.77
C SER A 134 16.25 14.02 -0.79
#